data_4dc62bd47a16b6e7c014df09a51d234a
#
_entry.id   4dc62bd47a16b6e7c014df09a51d234a
#
_cell.length_a   1.000
_cell.length_b   1.000
_cell.length_c   1.000
_cell.angle_alpha   90.00
_cell.angle_beta   90.00
_cell.angle_gamma   90.00
#
_symmetry.space_group_name_H-M   'P 1'
#
loop_
_entity.id
_entity.type
_entity.pdbx_description
1 polymer ?
#
loop_
_entity_poly.entity_id
_entity_poly.type
_entity_poly.pdbx_seq_one_letter_code
_entity_poly.pdbx_strand_id
1 'polypeptide(L)'
;MSYKRSSLMQERIEQNRKAILQSAKQLIAQGGFKEAQVQAIAELAGVSSGLVYRYFDNKSQILIEVLSQAIHFEVDILHVISLQELPIEQKLHKAVATFVKRALNSPQLSYSLMLEPVDAEVEYERFKSKKLIKDAIYRILEEGHTKGVFEFEDLNTTALCMVGAMTFSVIEPLDPVQKNNFNQAHKDYFSKQVADFCLNSVRIEKKFLGEDREV
;
A
#
# COMPACT_ATOMS: atom_id res chain seq x y z
N MET A 1 -39.53 -20.44 -5.69
CA MET A 1 -38.29 -21.20 -6.10
C MET A 1 -37.30 -20.34 -6.95
N SER A 2 -37.73 -19.33 -7.66
CA SER A 2 -36.91 -18.45 -8.51
C SER A 2 -35.84 -17.64 -7.71
N TYR A 3 -36.20 -17.06 -6.56
CA TYR A 3 -35.33 -16.21 -5.73
C TYR A 3 -34.09 -16.95 -5.17
N LYS A 4 -34.26 -18.19 -4.73
CA LYS A 4 -33.16 -19.03 -4.20
C LYS A 4 -32.13 -19.46 -5.28
N ARG A 5 -32.59 -19.64 -6.52
CA ARG A 5 -31.72 -19.92 -7.67
C ARG A 5 -30.91 -18.69 -8.09
N SER A 6 -31.47 -17.50 -7.96
CA SER A 6 -30.80 -16.23 -8.25
C SER A 6 -29.66 -15.95 -7.24
N SER A 7 -29.89 -16.17 -5.93
CA SER A 7 -28.87 -15.95 -4.89
C SER A 7 -27.69 -16.92 -5.01
N LEU A 8 -27.95 -18.21 -5.23
CA LEU A 8 -26.89 -19.22 -5.43
C LEU A 8 -26.05 -18.95 -6.69
N MET A 9 -26.71 -18.46 -7.75
CA MET A 9 -25.99 -18.07 -8.97
C MET A 9 -25.08 -16.86 -8.72
N GLN A 10 -25.55 -15.89 -7.97
CA GLN A 10 -24.82 -14.67 -7.61
C GLN A 10 -23.61 -14.98 -6.70
N GLU A 11 -23.83 -15.82 -5.70
CA GLU A 11 -22.76 -16.31 -4.82
C GLU A 11 -21.65 -17.03 -5.62
N ARG A 12 -22.02 -17.86 -6.61
CA ARG A 12 -21.05 -18.56 -7.46
C ARG A 12 -20.27 -17.59 -8.35
N ILE A 13 -20.92 -16.55 -8.85
CA ILE A 13 -20.27 -15.48 -9.63
C ILE A 13 -19.21 -14.79 -8.78
N GLU A 14 -19.55 -14.39 -7.57
CA GLU A 14 -18.62 -13.72 -6.64
C GLU A 14 -17.48 -14.64 -6.21
N GLN A 15 -17.76 -15.92 -5.93
CA GLN A 15 -16.73 -16.90 -5.59
C GLN A 15 -15.73 -17.10 -6.72
N ASN A 16 -16.19 -17.26 -7.96
CA ASN A 16 -15.31 -17.42 -9.11
C ASN A 16 -14.47 -16.15 -9.33
N ARG A 17 -15.09 -14.96 -9.26
CA ARG A 17 -14.38 -13.69 -9.41
C ARG A 17 -13.30 -13.51 -8.35
N LYS A 18 -13.61 -13.84 -7.09
CA LYS A 18 -12.66 -13.82 -5.99
C LYS A 18 -11.51 -14.81 -6.19
N ALA A 19 -11.80 -16.04 -6.65
CA ALA A 19 -10.78 -17.04 -6.94
C ALA A 19 -9.83 -16.57 -8.05
N ILE A 20 -10.35 -15.96 -9.13
CA ILE A 20 -9.54 -15.41 -10.23
C ILE A 20 -8.60 -14.31 -9.69
N LEU A 21 -9.10 -13.36 -8.91
CA LEU A 21 -8.27 -12.27 -8.37
C LEU A 21 -7.24 -12.76 -7.35
N GLN A 22 -7.58 -13.74 -6.52
CA GLN A 22 -6.62 -14.37 -5.58
C GLN A 22 -5.51 -15.10 -6.33
N SER A 23 -5.85 -15.83 -7.40
CA SER A 23 -4.88 -16.54 -8.25
C SER A 23 -3.97 -15.55 -8.97
N ALA A 24 -4.51 -14.45 -9.52
CA ALA A 24 -3.71 -13.39 -10.12
C ALA A 24 -2.74 -12.77 -9.11
N LYS A 25 -3.21 -12.42 -7.92
CA LYS A 25 -2.36 -11.88 -6.84
C LYS A 25 -1.26 -12.86 -6.43
N GLN A 26 -1.55 -14.15 -6.36
CA GLN A 26 -0.58 -15.18 -6.03
C GLN A 26 0.52 -15.29 -7.10
N LEU A 27 0.16 -15.30 -8.38
CA LEU A 27 1.12 -15.33 -9.48
C LEU A 27 2.00 -14.08 -9.51
N ILE A 28 1.41 -12.90 -9.29
CA ILE A 28 2.16 -11.65 -9.18
C ILE A 28 3.16 -11.71 -8.01
N ALA A 29 2.77 -12.26 -6.88
CA ALA A 29 3.65 -12.40 -5.72
C ALA A 29 4.79 -13.40 -5.94
N GLN A 30 4.65 -14.34 -6.88
CA GLN A 30 5.67 -15.34 -7.22
C GLN A 30 6.68 -14.81 -8.25
N GLY A 31 6.24 -14.10 -9.26
CA GLY A 31 7.13 -13.71 -10.36
C GLY A 31 6.77 -12.41 -11.09
N GLY A 32 5.87 -11.61 -10.55
CA GLY A 32 5.47 -10.34 -11.14
C GLY A 32 4.31 -10.43 -12.13
N PHE A 33 4.01 -9.30 -12.76
CA PHE A 33 2.89 -9.20 -13.73
C PHE A 33 3.06 -10.09 -14.96
N LYS A 34 4.31 -10.44 -15.31
CA LYS A 34 4.58 -11.36 -16.41
C LYS A 34 4.03 -12.76 -16.18
N GLU A 35 4.01 -13.24 -14.94
CA GLU A 35 3.48 -14.56 -14.58
C GLU A 35 1.94 -14.57 -14.53
N ALA A 36 1.30 -13.45 -14.30
CA ALA A 36 -0.16 -13.32 -14.21
C ALA A 36 -0.82 -13.32 -15.61
N GLN A 37 -0.52 -14.34 -16.43
CA GLN A 37 -1.20 -14.54 -17.72
C GLN A 37 -2.58 -15.16 -17.51
N VAL A 38 -3.56 -14.80 -18.35
CA VAL A 38 -4.96 -15.25 -18.21
C VAL A 38 -5.08 -16.77 -18.12
N GLN A 39 -4.28 -17.52 -18.89
CA GLN A 39 -4.27 -18.98 -18.84
C GLN A 39 -3.78 -19.51 -17.50
N ALA A 40 -2.66 -18.97 -16.97
CA ALA A 40 -2.12 -19.37 -15.68
C ALA A 40 -3.07 -18.99 -14.52
N ILE A 41 -3.70 -17.82 -14.62
CA ILE A 41 -4.72 -17.39 -13.65
C ILE A 41 -5.91 -18.36 -13.65
N ALA A 42 -6.43 -18.72 -14.84
CA ALA A 42 -7.55 -19.63 -14.98
C ALA A 42 -7.24 -21.03 -14.42
N GLU A 43 -6.06 -21.56 -14.74
CA GLU A 43 -5.58 -22.85 -14.24
C GLU A 43 -5.50 -22.86 -12.72
N LEU A 44 -4.85 -21.85 -12.14
CA LEU A 44 -4.70 -21.74 -10.68
C LEU A 44 -6.03 -21.51 -9.97
N ALA A 45 -6.98 -20.80 -10.61
CA ALA A 45 -8.33 -20.57 -10.07
C ALA A 45 -9.27 -21.77 -10.26
N GLY A 46 -8.87 -22.82 -10.99
CA GLY A 46 -9.70 -23.97 -11.29
C GLY A 46 -10.87 -23.66 -12.22
N VAL A 47 -10.72 -22.69 -13.14
CA VAL A 47 -11.76 -22.26 -14.08
C VAL A 47 -11.22 -22.29 -15.53
N SER A 48 -12.12 -22.20 -16.51
CA SER A 48 -11.69 -22.04 -17.91
C SER A 48 -11.28 -20.59 -18.22
N SER A 49 -10.34 -20.39 -19.16
CA SER A 49 -9.99 -19.04 -19.64
C SER A 49 -11.21 -18.30 -20.22
N GLY A 50 -12.15 -19.00 -20.85
CA GLY A 50 -13.41 -18.41 -21.31
C GLY A 50 -14.27 -17.89 -20.17
N LEU A 51 -14.22 -18.53 -18.97
CA LEU A 51 -14.90 -18.01 -17.81
C LEU A 51 -14.22 -16.75 -17.26
N VAL A 52 -12.89 -16.68 -17.28
CA VAL A 52 -12.16 -15.46 -16.91
C VAL A 52 -12.59 -14.27 -17.78
N TYR A 53 -12.65 -14.45 -19.10
CA TYR A 53 -13.10 -13.40 -20.05
C TYR A 53 -14.58 -13.02 -19.92
N ARG A 54 -15.39 -13.77 -19.18
CA ARG A 54 -16.76 -13.36 -18.84
C ARG A 54 -16.82 -12.39 -17.65
N TYR A 55 -15.76 -12.31 -16.84
CA TYR A 55 -15.66 -11.44 -15.67
C TYR A 55 -14.76 -10.23 -15.89
N PHE A 56 -13.81 -10.35 -16.83
CA PHE A 56 -12.78 -9.34 -17.09
C PHE A 56 -12.55 -9.24 -18.60
N ASP A 57 -12.65 -8.05 -19.15
CA ASP A 57 -12.53 -7.81 -20.58
C ASP A 57 -11.11 -8.13 -21.10
N ASN A 58 -10.11 -7.90 -20.25
CA ASN A 58 -8.70 -8.12 -20.58
C ASN A 58 -7.85 -8.34 -19.32
N LYS A 59 -6.57 -8.64 -19.52
CA LYS A 59 -5.60 -8.84 -18.44
C LYS A 59 -5.42 -7.58 -17.58
N SER A 60 -5.37 -6.39 -18.20
CA SER A 60 -5.16 -5.13 -17.49
C SER A 60 -6.25 -4.87 -16.46
N GLN A 61 -7.51 -5.21 -16.78
CA GLN A 61 -8.62 -5.11 -15.84
C GLN A 61 -8.41 -6.00 -14.60
N ILE A 62 -7.88 -7.21 -14.76
CA ILE A 62 -7.54 -8.09 -13.63
C ILE A 62 -6.45 -7.43 -12.77
N LEU A 63 -5.41 -6.90 -13.40
CA LEU A 63 -4.29 -6.24 -12.70
C LEU A 63 -4.75 -4.99 -11.96
N ILE A 64 -5.59 -4.16 -12.58
CA ILE A 64 -6.21 -2.98 -11.95
C ILE A 64 -6.98 -3.37 -10.70
N GLU A 65 -7.76 -4.44 -10.75
CA GLU A 65 -8.51 -4.86 -9.57
C GLU A 65 -7.64 -5.44 -8.47
N VAL A 66 -6.60 -6.20 -8.82
CA VAL A 66 -5.63 -6.69 -7.83
C VAL A 66 -4.91 -5.51 -7.17
N LEU A 67 -4.49 -4.50 -7.94
CA LEU A 67 -3.88 -3.27 -7.44
C LEU A 67 -4.85 -2.51 -6.54
N SER A 68 -6.08 -2.28 -6.99
CA SER A 68 -7.11 -1.56 -6.25
C SER A 68 -7.41 -2.24 -4.90
N GLN A 69 -7.60 -3.58 -4.88
CA GLN A 69 -7.82 -4.32 -3.64
C GLN A 69 -6.64 -4.24 -2.69
N ALA A 70 -5.41 -4.33 -3.20
CA ALA A 70 -4.22 -4.22 -2.37
C ALA A 70 -4.12 -2.84 -1.71
N ILE A 71 -4.40 -1.78 -2.47
CA ILE A 71 -4.36 -0.40 -1.96
C ILE A 71 -5.47 -0.11 -0.97
N HIS A 72 -6.71 -0.52 -1.24
CA HIS A 72 -7.80 -0.36 -0.26
C HIS A 72 -7.45 -1.05 1.05
N PHE A 73 -6.88 -2.24 1.00
CA PHE A 73 -6.42 -2.94 2.19
C PHE A 73 -5.34 -2.18 2.98
N GLU A 74 -4.38 -1.54 2.29
CA GLU A 74 -3.39 -0.68 2.97
C GLU A 74 -4.05 0.58 3.56
N VAL A 75 -4.97 1.22 2.84
CA VAL A 75 -5.73 2.38 3.34
C VAL A 75 -6.55 2.02 4.58
N ASP A 76 -7.19 0.85 4.59
CA ASP A 76 -7.95 0.35 5.74
C ASP A 76 -7.04 0.16 6.98
N ILE A 77 -5.83 -0.37 6.78
CA ILE A 77 -4.84 -0.51 7.86
C ILE A 77 -4.45 0.87 8.42
N LEU A 78 -4.14 1.82 7.54
CA LEU A 78 -3.80 3.19 7.96
C LEU A 78 -4.97 3.85 8.71
N HIS A 79 -6.19 3.63 8.23
CA HIS A 79 -7.40 4.12 8.89
C HIS A 79 -7.57 3.50 10.28
N VAL A 80 -7.45 2.18 10.42
CA VAL A 80 -7.50 1.50 11.73
C VAL A 80 -6.44 2.07 12.68
N ILE A 81 -5.24 2.36 12.21
CA ILE A 81 -4.18 2.98 13.03
C ILE A 81 -4.59 4.39 13.46
N SER A 82 -5.19 5.18 12.58
CA SER A 82 -5.63 6.54 12.88
C SER A 82 -6.71 6.61 13.98
N LEU A 83 -7.51 5.56 14.12
CA LEU A 83 -8.57 5.46 15.12
C LEU A 83 -8.10 4.95 16.49
N GLN A 84 -6.85 4.49 16.62
CA GLN A 84 -6.35 3.99 17.91
C GLN A 84 -6.20 5.11 18.94
N GLU A 85 -6.41 4.78 20.20
CA GLU A 85 -6.16 5.68 21.34
C GLU A 85 -4.66 5.75 21.65
N LEU A 86 -3.90 6.38 20.75
CA LEU A 86 -2.45 6.57 20.84
C LEU A 86 -2.12 8.06 20.70
N PRO A 87 -1.00 8.53 21.29
CA PRO A 87 -0.43 9.83 20.93
C PRO A 87 -0.25 9.95 19.42
N ILE A 88 -0.50 11.14 18.86
CA ILE A 88 -0.54 11.35 17.42
C ILE A 88 0.82 11.04 16.74
N GLU A 89 1.93 11.28 17.45
CA GLU A 89 3.26 10.91 16.98
C GLU A 89 3.39 9.39 16.83
N GLN A 90 2.84 8.63 17.75
CA GLN A 90 2.84 7.16 17.68
C GLN A 90 1.92 6.65 16.55
N LYS A 91 0.80 7.33 16.28
CA LYS A 91 -0.06 7.00 15.15
C LYS A 91 0.70 7.19 13.83
N LEU A 92 1.35 8.33 13.62
CA LEU A 92 2.12 8.62 12.42
C LEU A 92 3.26 7.61 12.26
N HIS A 93 4.08 7.43 13.29
CA HIS A 93 5.19 6.49 13.29
C HIS A 93 4.72 5.06 12.97
N LYS A 94 3.64 4.60 13.61
CA LYS A 94 3.08 3.27 13.40
C LYS A 94 2.52 3.11 11.98
N ALA A 95 1.86 4.14 11.43
CA ALA A 95 1.33 4.12 10.07
C ALA A 95 2.45 3.94 9.04
N VAL A 96 3.50 4.76 9.12
CA VAL A 96 4.66 4.68 8.23
C VAL A 96 5.41 3.36 8.39
N ALA A 97 5.76 2.98 9.62
CA ALA A 97 6.49 1.73 9.89
C ALA A 97 5.72 0.49 9.42
N THR A 98 4.39 0.46 9.63
CA THR A 98 3.55 -0.65 9.19
C THR A 98 3.52 -0.77 7.68
N PHE A 99 3.34 0.33 6.95
CA PHE A 99 3.34 0.33 5.49
C PHE A 99 4.67 -0.20 4.93
N VAL A 100 5.80 0.37 5.37
CA VAL A 100 7.14 -0.03 4.92
C VAL A 100 7.43 -1.50 5.24
N LYS A 101 7.15 -1.94 6.47
CA LYS A 101 7.35 -3.33 6.89
C LYS A 101 6.52 -4.31 6.07
N ARG A 102 5.29 -3.97 5.73
CA ARG A 102 4.41 -4.80 4.90
C ARG A 102 4.94 -4.91 3.47
N ALA A 103 5.44 -3.80 2.90
CA ALA A 103 6.10 -3.84 1.60
C ALA A 103 7.30 -4.79 1.59
N LEU A 104 8.15 -4.73 2.61
CA LEU A 104 9.31 -5.61 2.76
C LEU A 104 8.95 -7.08 3.06
N ASN A 105 7.77 -7.37 3.59
CA ASN A 105 7.32 -8.74 3.85
C ASN A 105 6.76 -9.46 2.61
N SER A 106 6.39 -8.71 1.57
CA SER A 106 5.92 -9.27 0.29
C SER A 106 6.68 -8.61 -0.88
N PRO A 107 8.01 -8.79 -0.96
CA PRO A 107 8.88 -7.95 -1.79
C PRO A 107 8.50 -8.01 -3.27
N GLN A 108 8.28 -9.20 -3.85
CA GLN A 108 7.91 -9.32 -5.26
C GLN A 108 6.55 -8.67 -5.57
N LEU A 109 5.55 -8.91 -4.71
CA LEU A 109 4.22 -8.29 -4.89
C LEU A 109 4.33 -6.77 -4.79
N SER A 110 5.04 -6.26 -3.79
CA SER A 110 5.22 -4.81 -3.58
C SER A 110 5.99 -4.17 -4.74
N TYR A 111 7.06 -4.80 -5.21
CA TYR A 111 7.77 -4.35 -6.41
C TYR A 111 6.84 -4.27 -7.62
N SER A 112 6.08 -5.32 -7.88
CA SER A 112 5.16 -5.36 -9.03
C SER A 112 4.09 -4.28 -8.93
N LEU A 113 3.44 -4.15 -7.77
CA LEU A 113 2.38 -3.15 -7.59
C LEU A 113 2.89 -1.70 -7.63
N MET A 114 4.14 -1.44 -7.20
CA MET A 114 4.68 -0.09 -7.06
C MET A 114 5.56 0.35 -8.23
N LEU A 115 6.33 -0.56 -8.84
CA LEU A 115 7.49 -0.23 -9.67
C LEU A 115 7.55 -0.96 -11.02
N GLU A 116 7.03 -2.20 -11.12
CA GLU A 116 7.12 -2.98 -12.37
C GLU A 116 6.45 -2.24 -13.53
N PRO A 117 7.08 -2.14 -14.70
CA PRO A 117 6.50 -1.50 -15.88
C PRO A 117 5.18 -2.14 -16.29
N VAL A 118 4.18 -1.33 -16.60
CA VAL A 118 2.83 -1.73 -16.97
C VAL A 118 2.29 -0.86 -18.11
N ASP A 119 1.12 -1.23 -18.65
CA ASP A 119 0.41 -0.38 -19.60
C ASP A 119 -0.19 0.88 -18.95
N ALA A 120 -0.63 1.82 -19.79
CA ALA A 120 -1.11 3.12 -19.35
C ALA A 120 -2.34 3.05 -18.43
N GLU A 121 -3.22 2.05 -18.60
CA GLU A 121 -4.41 1.92 -17.77
C GLU A 121 -4.04 1.51 -16.33
N VAL A 122 -3.15 0.53 -16.18
CA VAL A 122 -2.66 0.07 -14.87
C VAL A 122 -1.83 1.17 -14.20
N GLU A 123 -1.00 1.91 -14.97
CA GLU A 123 -0.23 3.02 -14.44
C GLU A 123 -1.13 4.17 -13.93
N TYR A 124 -2.22 4.46 -14.62
CA TYR A 124 -3.19 5.45 -14.17
C TYR A 124 -3.86 5.02 -12.85
N GLU A 125 -4.19 3.74 -12.69
CA GLU A 125 -4.73 3.22 -11.42
C GLU A 125 -3.68 3.30 -10.30
N ARG A 126 -2.41 3.01 -10.61
CA ARG A 126 -1.30 3.17 -9.67
C ARG A 126 -1.15 4.62 -9.20
N PHE A 127 -1.34 5.58 -10.10
CA PHE A 127 -1.34 6.99 -9.75
C PHE A 127 -2.49 7.36 -8.80
N LYS A 128 -3.72 6.90 -9.08
CA LYS A 128 -4.87 7.10 -8.17
C LYS A 128 -4.63 6.46 -6.79
N SER A 129 -4.02 5.31 -6.78
CA SER A 129 -3.65 4.59 -5.55
C SER A 129 -2.72 5.39 -4.64
N LYS A 130 -1.72 6.06 -5.20
CA LYS A 130 -0.81 6.95 -4.44
C LYS A 130 -1.58 8.09 -3.77
N LYS A 131 -2.61 8.62 -4.43
CA LYS A 131 -3.49 9.65 -3.86
C LYS A 131 -4.25 9.13 -2.64
N LEU A 132 -4.80 7.90 -2.69
CA LEU A 132 -5.52 7.32 -1.56
C LEU A 132 -4.63 7.13 -0.31
N ILE A 133 -3.40 6.65 -0.51
CA ILE A 133 -2.41 6.55 0.59
C ILE A 133 -2.06 7.94 1.12
N LYS A 134 -1.85 8.94 0.23
CA LYS A 134 -1.60 10.31 0.64
C LYS A 134 -2.74 10.85 1.50
N ASP A 135 -4.00 10.64 1.09
CA ASP A 135 -5.15 11.14 1.83
C ASP A 135 -5.29 10.48 3.22
N ALA A 136 -4.84 9.22 3.37
CA ALA A 136 -4.78 8.57 4.69
C ALA A 136 -3.72 9.19 5.61
N ILE A 137 -2.52 9.49 5.10
CA ILE A 137 -1.46 10.17 5.85
C ILE A 137 -1.84 11.61 6.16
N TYR A 138 -2.45 12.31 5.19
CA TYR A 138 -2.93 13.68 5.34
C TYR A 138 -3.81 13.85 6.58
N ARG A 139 -4.75 12.92 6.83
CA ARG A 139 -5.65 12.97 7.99
C ARG A 139 -4.90 12.88 9.32
N ILE A 140 -3.86 12.04 9.41
CA ILE A 140 -3.03 11.93 10.63
C ILE A 140 -2.24 13.22 10.85
N LEU A 141 -1.70 13.81 9.79
CA LEU A 141 -0.97 15.08 9.85
C LEU A 141 -1.88 16.23 10.26
N GLU A 142 -3.07 16.32 9.68
CA GLU A 142 -4.09 17.33 9.99
C GLU A 142 -4.50 17.27 11.47
N GLU A 143 -4.75 16.05 12.00
CA GLU A 143 -5.05 15.85 13.41
C GLU A 143 -3.89 16.33 14.31
N GLY A 144 -2.65 16.00 13.94
CA GLY A 144 -1.46 16.40 14.70
C GLY A 144 -1.19 17.90 14.68
N HIS A 145 -1.42 18.54 13.54
CA HIS A 145 -1.32 19.98 13.40
C HIS A 145 -2.40 20.70 14.23
N THR A 146 -3.65 20.26 14.13
CA THR A 146 -4.76 20.81 14.92
C THR A 146 -4.53 20.69 16.43
N LYS A 147 -3.84 19.64 16.86
CA LYS A 147 -3.44 19.44 18.27
C LYS A 147 -2.19 20.20 18.68
N GLY A 148 -1.55 20.93 17.77
CA GLY A 148 -0.31 21.67 18.04
C GLY A 148 0.91 20.76 18.30
N VAL A 149 0.90 19.53 17.78
CA VAL A 149 1.99 18.54 17.93
C VAL A 149 2.90 18.50 16.70
N PHE A 150 2.34 18.77 15.53
CA PHE A 150 3.05 18.84 14.26
C PHE A 150 3.06 20.26 13.70
N GLU A 151 4.19 20.63 13.11
CA GLU A 151 4.39 21.91 12.43
C GLU A 151 4.93 21.66 11.00
N PHE A 152 4.33 22.34 10.03
CA PHE A 152 4.73 22.34 8.61
C PHE A 152 4.05 23.54 7.90
N GLU A 153 4.62 23.98 6.79
CA GLU A 153 4.07 25.10 6.04
C GLU A 153 2.86 24.72 5.19
N ASP A 154 2.93 23.59 4.48
CA ASP A 154 1.85 23.10 3.62
C ASP A 154 1.55 21.63 3.88
N LEU A 155 0.34 21.36 4.33
CA LEU A 155 -0.13 20.03 4.70
C LEU A 155 -0.15 19.07 3.52
N ASN A 156 -0.58 19.53 2.35
CA ASN A 156 -0.69 18.66 1.18
C ASN A 156 0.69 18.25 0.65
N THR A 157 1.63 19.18 0.57
CA THR A 157 3.03 18.92 0.17
C THR A 157 3.70 17.99 1.18
N THR A 158 3.53 18.23 2.48
CA THR A 158 4.08 17.39 3.54
C THR A 158 3.57 15.94 3.43
N ALA A 159 2.25 15.75 3.25
CA ALA A 159 1.68 14.43 3.04
C ALA A 159 2.24 13.74 1.77
N LEU A 160 2.40 14.49 0.68
CA LEU A 160 2.98 13.98 -0.56
C LEU A 160 4.45 13.56 -0.37
N CYS A 161 5.26 14.38 0.31
CA CYS A 161 6.65 14.07 0.61
C CYS A 161 6.78 12.82 1.49
N MET A 162 5.88 12.65 2.48
CA MET A 162 5.86 11.45 3.32
C MET A 162 5.55 10.18 2.52
N VAL A 163 4.54 10.23 1.63
CA VAL A 163 4.26 9.10 0.74
C VAL A 163 5.44 8.82 -0.19
N GLY A 164 6.11 9.87 -0.67
CA GLY A 164 7.39 9.73 -1.38
C GLY A 164 8.42 8.97 -0.54
N ALA A 165 8.69 9.39 0.69
CA ALA A 165 9.62 8.72 1.59
C ALA A 165 9.22 7.24 1.84
N MET A 166 7.93 6.97 2.10
CA MET A 166 7.42 5.60 2.32
C MET A 166 7.60 4.70 1.10
N THR A 167 7.40 5.23 -0.11
CA THR A 167 7.42 4.44 -1.35
C THR A 167 8.82 4.34 -1.97
N PHE A 168 9.58 5.42 -1.94
CA PHE A 168 10.93 5.45 -2.51
C PHE A 168 11.96 4.76 -1.62
N SER A 169 11.80 4.79 -0.29
CA SER A 169 12.73 4.10 0.62
C SER A 169 12.79 2.59 0.38
N VAL A 170 11.73 1.97 -0.14
CA VAL A 170 11.68 0.52 -0.38
C VAL A 170 12.17 0.11 -1.77
N ILE A 171 12.55 1.05 -2.66
CA ILE A 171 12.97 0.72 -4.03
C ILE A 171 14.19 -0.22 -4.02
N GLU A 172 15.26 0.16 -3.33
CA GLU A 172 16.46 -0.65 -3.23
C GLU A 172 16.23 -1.98 -2.51
N PRO A 173 15.57 -2.04 -1.34
CA PRO A 173 15.18 -3.29 -0.70
C PRO A 173 14.30 -4.22 -1.53
N LEU A 174 13.49 -3.67 -2.44
CA LEU A 174 12.58 -4.43 -3.30
C LEU A 174 13.20 -4.85 -4.65
N ASP A 175 14.44 -4.43 -4.93
CA ASP A 175 15.12 -4.77 -6.19
C ASP A 175 15.20 -6.31 -6.37
N PRO A 176 14.52 -6.88 -7.38
CA PRO A 176 14.49 -8.32 -7.59
C PRO A 176 15.84 -8.91 -8.01
N VAL A 177 16.77 -8.06 -8.50
CA VAL A 177 18.11 -8.48 -8.92
C VAL A 177 19.05 -8.65 -7.72
N GLN A 178 18.93 -7.78 -6.74
CA GLN A 178 19.85 -7.77 -5.59
C GLN A 178 19.58 -8.86 -4.56
N LYS A 179 18.42 -9.55 -4.62
CA LYS A 179 18.01 -10.59 -3.67
C LYS A 179 18.39 -10.26 -2.21
N ASN A 180 18.11 -9.02 -1.81
CA ASN A 180 18.41 -8.57 -0.47
C ASN A 180 17.64 -9.43 0.54
N ASN A 181 18.34 -10.37 1.16
CA ASN A 181 17.80 -11.24 2.20
C ASN A 181 17.66 -10.45 3.51
N PHE A 182 16.80 -9.43 3.51
CA PHE A 182 16.44 -8.75 4.75
C PHE A 182 15.79 -9.75 5.69
N ASN A 183 16.51 -10.13 6.74
CA ASN A 183 15.89 -10.87 7.83
C ASN A 183 14.88 -9.99 8.59
N GLN A 184 14.09 -10.58 9.48
CA GLN A 184 13.04 -9.84 10.18
C GLN A 184 13.59 -8.65 10.99
N ALA A 185 14.73 -8.79 11.63
CA ALA A 185 15.36 -7.71 12.40
C ALA A 185 15.76 -6.52 11.52
N HIS A 186 16.29 -6.78 10.33
CA HIS A 186 16.60 -5.73 9.35
C HIS A 186 15.35 -5.01 8.85
N LYS A 187 14.26 -5.76 8.56
CA LYS A 187 12.98 -5.16 8.14
C LYS A 187 12.40 -4.27 9.22
N ASP A 188 12.46 -4.70 10.47
CA ASP A 188 11.97 -3.95 11.62
C ASP A 188 12.80 -2.68 11.85
N TYR A 189 14.12 -2.79 11.79
CA TYR A 189 15.02 -1.65 11.89
C TYR A 189 14.78 -0.65 10.77
N PHE A 190 14.78 -1.11 9.52
CA PHE A 190 14.61 -0.25 8.35
C PHE A 190 13.26 0.50 8.38
N SER A 191 12.16 -0.22 8.64
CA SER A 191 10.83 0.39 8.73
C SER A 191 10.74 1.43 9.85
N LYS A 192 11.42 1.18 10.98
CA LYS A 192 11.53 2.15 12.07
C LYS A 192 12.30 3.40 11.63
N GLN A 193 13.45 3.26 10.93
CA GLN A 193 14.23 4.42 10.47
C GLN A 193 13.45 5.32 9.52
N VAL A 194 12.67 4.75 8.59
CA VAL A 194 11.79 5.52 7.69
C VAL A 194 10.71 6.25 8.49
N ALA A 195 10.12 5.58 9.49
CA ALA A 195 9.11 6.19 10.35
C ALA A 195 9.68 7.31 11.23
N ASP A 196 10.88 7.12 11.80
CA ASP A 196 11.60 8.14 12.56
C ASP A 196 11.90 9.37 11.68
N PHE A 197 12.35 9.16 10.44
CA PHE A 197 12.58 10.25 9.47
C PHE A 197 11.31 11.04 9.20
N CYS A 198 10.21 10.38 8.89
CA CYS A 198 8.92 11.02 8.65
C CYS A 198 8.40 11.78 9.88
N LEU A 199 8.51 11.19 11.07
CA LEU A 199 8.08 11.86 12.30
C LEU A 199 8.92 13.10 12.60
N ASN A 200 10.24 13.00 12.46
CA ASN A 200 11.15 14.11 12.74
C ASN A 200 10.96 15.28 11.76
N SER A 201 10.48 15.02 10.55
CA SER A 201 10.24 16.09 9.55
C SER A 201 9.06 17.03 9.92
N VAL A 202 8.21 16.64 10.87
CA VAL A 202 7.01 17.43 11.26
C VAL A 202 6.92 17.69 12.75
N ARG A 203 7.82 17.09 13.55
CA ARG A 203 7.81 17.26 15.00
C ARG A 203 8.26 18.65 15.38
N ILE A 204 7.50 19.32 16.24
CA ILE A 204 7.95 20.59 16.83
C ILE A 204 9.18 20.29 17.70
N GLU A 205 10.36 20.76 17.29
CA GLU A 205 11.50 20.82 18.16
C GLU A 205 11.16 21.80 19.29
N LYS A 206 11.17 21.34 20.54
CA LYS A 206 11.23 22.25 21.67
C LYS A 206 12.56 23.01 21.50
N LYS A 207 12.48 24.21 20.92
CA LYS A 207 13.60 25.15 20.99
C LYS A 207 13.98 25.21 22.47
N PHE A 208 15.14 24.71 22.82
CA PHE A 208 15.76 25.07 24.10
C PHE A 208 15.82 26.60 24.05
N LEU A 209 14.99 27.24 24.88
CA LEU A 209 15.19 28.62 25.23
C LEU A 209 16.57 28.63 25.91
N GLY A 210 17.58 28.77 25.07
CA GLY A 210 18.95 28.95 25.53
C GLY A 210 18.95 30.23 26.32
N GLU A 211 19.42 30.09 27.54
CA GLU A 211 19.75 31.16 28.44
C GLU A 211 20.41 32.31 27.68
N ASP A 212 19.89 33.51 27.92
CA ASP A 212 20.51 34.77 27.52
C ASP A 212 22.00 34.74 27.86
N ARG A 213 22.84 34.72 26.86
CA ARG A 213 24.23 35.13 27.00
C ARG A 213 24.22 36.65 27.00
N GLU A 214 24.02 37.22 28.18
CA GLU A 214 24.51 38.60 28.42
C GLU A 214 26.02 38.59 28.19
N VAL A 215 26.48 39.44 27.28
CA VAL A 215 27.81 39.98 27.21
C VAL A 215 27.74 41.49 27.18
#